data_68ad8da5f60aeb30dc10c6a601afc148
#
_entry.id   68ad8da5f60aeb30dc10c6a601afc148
#
_cell.length_a   1.000
_cell.length_b   1.000
_cell.length_c   1.000
_cell.angle_alpha   90.00
_cell.angle_beta   90.00
_cell.angle_gamma   90.00
#
_symmetry.space_group_name_H-M   'P 1'
#
loop_
_entity.id
_entity.type
_entity.pdbx_description
1 polymer ?
#
loop_
_entity_poly.entity_id
_entity_poly.type
_entity_poly.pdbx_seq_one_letter_code
_entity_poly.pdbx_strand_id
1 'polypeptide(L)'
;MLCEKTGGLFLWLKLIGNLIKMLIHNQQYKSASQWLSKVCLLTLSCSALAQIGEPEKDELRFGFIKLTDMAPIAVAYERGYFEDEGLYVTIEAQANWKVLLDGVIDGKLDGAHMLAGQPLAATIGYGTKAHIVTPLSMDLNGNGITVSNSVWAEMKKNIPHENGKPVHPIKADSLKPVVDSYRDAGKPFKMGMVFPVSTHNYELRYWLAAGNIHPGFYAPHKGDTSGTIDAEALLSVTPPPQMPSTLEAGTIDGYCVGEPWNQQAVFKGIGVPVITDYEIWKNNPEKVFGMTKEFTEKYPNTTVRIVKAMLRAAKWLDANNNANRPEAVKILSQSKYVGADYEVIANSMTGTFEYEKGDVR
;
A
#
# COMPACT_ATOMS: atom_id res chain seq x y z
N MET A 1 17.34 -29.01 -7.05
CA MET A 1 16.49 -28.48 -5.98
C MET A 1 16.54 -29.33 -4.69
N LEU A 2 17.64 -30.03 -4.46
CA LEU A 2 17.88 -30.89 -3.27
C LEU A 2 19.09 -30.46 -2.44
N CYS A 3 19.77 -29.36 -2.79
CA CYS A 3 21.05 -28.98 -2.17
C CYS A 3 20.95 -27.92 -1.05
N GLU A 4 19.82 -27.23 -0.88
CA GLU A 4 19.68 -26.20 0.20
C GLU A 4 19.13 -26.75 1.52
N LYS A 5 18.49 -27.90 1.53
CA LYS A 5 17.99 -28.51 2.78
C LYS A 5 19.08 -29.18 3.64
N THR A 6 20.26 -29.44 3.08
CA THR A 6 21.36 -30.11 3.78
C THR A 6 22.25 -29.17 4.60
N GLY A 7 22.33 -27.89 4.25
CA GLY A 7 23.17 -26.90 4.96
C GLY A 7 22.70 -26.62 6.39
N GLY A 8 21.39 -26.50 6.58
CA GLY A 8 20.79 -26.29 7.90
C GLY A 8 20.97 -27.48 8.84
N LEU A 9 20.77 -28.69 8.30
CA LEU A 9 20.93 -29.92 9.08
C LEU A 9 22.38 -30.15 9.52
N PHE A 10 23.36 -29.81 8.67
CA PHE A 10 24.79 -29.94 8.98
C PHE A 10 25.23 -28.94 10.06
N LEU A 11 24.72 -27.72 10.05
CA LEU A 11 25.00 -26.72 11.06
C LEU A 11 24.40 -27.11 12.42
N TRP A 12 23.21 -27.69 12.42
CA TRP A 12 22.50 -28.21 13.58
C TRP A 12 23.20 -29.41 14.19
N LEU A 13 23.64 -30.37 13.39
CA LEU A 13 24.39 -31.53 13.85
C LEU A 13 25.73 -31.13 14.46
N LYS A 14 26.37 -30.07 13.94
CA LYS A 14 27.62 -29.52 14.48
C LYS A 14 27.40 -28.80 15.82
N LEU A 15 26.30 -28.07 15.97
CA LEU A 15 25.90 -27.41 17.23
C LEU A 15 25.55 -28.43 18.32
N ILE A 16 24.77 -29.44 17.97
CA ILE A 16 24.42 -30.55 18.88
C ILE A 16 25.69 -31.33 19.28
N GLY A 17 26.58 -31.61 18.34
CA GLY A 17 27.85 -32.29 18.62
C GLY A 17 28.75 -31.49 19.59
N ASN A 18 28.82 -30.18 19.45
CA ASN A 18 29.58 -29.32 20.36
C ASN A 18 28.93 -29.23 21.76
N LEU A 19 27.58 -29.15 21.82
CA LEU A 19 26.85 -29.16 23.09
C LEU A 19 27.03 -30.49 23.85
N ILE A 20 27.01 -31.61 23.11
CA ILE A 20 27.27 -32.95 23.65
C ILE A 20 28.70 -33.03 24.20
N LYS A 21 29.71 -32.53 23.47
CA LYS A 21 31.09 -32.48 23.93
C LYS A 21 31.26 -31.63 25.19
N MET A 22 30.58 -30.47 25.28
CA MET A 22 30.62 -29.56 26.43
C MET A 22 29.97 -30.18 27.66
N LEU A 23 28.88 -30.95 27.49
CA LEU A 23 28.19 -31.66 28.57
C LEU A 23 28.99 -32.86 29.08
N ILE A 24 29.69 -33.57 28.19
CA ILE A 24 30.57 -34.70 28.56
C ILE A 24 31.79 -34.22 29.34
N HIS A 25 32.34 -33.05 29.02
CA HIS A 25 33.55 -32.49 29.65
C HIS A 25 33.28 -31.99 31.07
N ASN A 26 32.05 -31.66 31.42
CA ASN A 26 31.69 -31.03 32.69
C ASN A 26 31.32 -32.01 33.81
N GLN A 27 31.43 -33.33 33.65
CA GLN A 27 31.20 -34.38 34.68
C GLN A 27 29.92 -34.21 35.54
N GLN A 28 28.91 -33.49 35.09
CA GLN A 28 27.73 -33.16 35.90
C GLN A 28 26.66 -34.28 35.99
N TYR A 29 26.82 -35.42 35.30
CA TYR A 29 25.80 -36.46 35.26
C TYR A 29 26.30 -37.82 35.71
N LYS A 30 25.74 -38.32 36.84
CA LYS A 30 26.14 -39.58 37.48
C LYS A 30 25.52 -40.85 36.90
N SER A 31 24.64 -40.78 35.91
CA SER A 31 24.06 -41.99 35.26
C SER A 31 23.60 -41.73 33.82
N ALA A 32 23.65 -42.76 32.99
CA ALA A 32 23.20 -42.77 31.61
C ALA A 32 21.70 -42.44 31.44
N SER A 33 20.88 -42.75 32.45
CA SER A 33 19.43 -42.46 32.43
C SER A 33 19.12 -40.98 32.59
N GLN A 34 19.92 -40.23 33.36
CA GLN A 34 19.80 -38.77 33.52
C GLN A 34 20.26 -38.07 32.24
N TRP A 35 21.18 -38.66 31.52
CA TRP A 35 21.66 -38.14 30.22
C TRP A 35 20.61 -38.30 29.16
N LEU A 36 20.02 -39.51 29.02
CA LEU A 36 18.94 -39.80 28.06
C LEU A 36 17.69 -38.93 28.29
N SER A 37 17.30 -38.72 29.57
CA SER A 37 16.12 -37.88 29.87
C SER A 37 16.33 -36.41 29.51
N LYS A 38 17.54 -35.86 29.65
CA LYS A 38 17.84 -34.47 29.30
C LYS A 38 18.04 -34.27 27.77
N VAL A 39 18.60 -35.26 27.06
CA VAL A 39 18.67 -35.25 25.63
C VAL A 39 17.28 -35.39 25.02
N CYS A 40 16.40 -36.24 25.55
CA CYS A 40 15.00 -36.32 25.16
C CYS A 40 14.21 -35.02 25.44
N LEU A 41 14.44 -34.37 26.61
CA LEU A 41 13.81 -33.08 26.91
C LEU A 41 14.29 -31.96 25.96
N LEU A 42 15.58 -31.94 25.57
CA LEU A 42 16.13 -30.97 24.62
C LEU A 42 15.65 -31.23 23.18
N THR A 43 15.48 -32.50 22.78
CA THR A 43 14.91 -32.82 21.47
C THR A 43 13.40 -32.57 21.38
N LEU A 44 12.65 -32.78 22.48
CA LEU A 44 11.24 -32.45 22.58
C LEU A 44 11.00 -30.92 22.63
N SER A 45 11.88 -30.15 23.26
CA SER A 45 11.78 -28.68 23.24
C SER A 45 12.15 -28.05 21.89
N CYS A 46 12.94 -28.72 21.07
CA CYS A 46 13.24 -28.27 19.69
C CYS A 46 12.14 -28.58 18.68
N SER A 47 11.23 -29.50 18.97
CA SER A 47 10.09 -29.81 18.08
C SER A 47 8.88 -28.91 18.31
N ALA A 48 8.90 -28.06 19.31
CA ALA A 48 7.89 -27.03 19.54
C ALA A 48 8.22 -25.70 18.81
N LEU A 49 8.79 -25.75 17.61
CA LEU A 49 8.51 -24.71 16.61
C LEU A 49 7.03 -24.84 16.34
N ALA A 50 6.25 -23.86 16.76
CA ALA A 50 4.81 -23.85 16.58
C ALA A 50 4.50 -24.14 15.11
N GLN A 51 4.16 -25.41 14.83
CA GLN A 51 3.73 -25.80 13.51
C GLN A 51 2.38 -25.10 13.30
N ILE A 52 2.30 -24.20 12.30
CA ILE A 52 1.05 -23.56 11.93
C ILE A 52 0.07 -24.69 11.61
N GLY A 53 -1.07 -24.73 12.31
CA GLY A 53 -2.12 -25.72 12.08
C GLY A 53 -2.75 -25.61 10.69
N GLU A 54 -3.60 -26.56 10.31
CA GLU A 54 -4.41 -26.44 9.11
C GLU A 54 -5.27 -25.19 9.15
N PRO A 55 -5.60 -24.56 7.98
CA PRO A 55 -6.46 -23.40 7.95
C PRO A 55 -7.86 -23.78 8.46
N GLU A 56 -8.44 -22.95 9.34
CA GLU A 56 -9.79 -23.16 9.84
C GLU A 56 -10.84 -22.76 8.78
N LYS A 57 -10.46 -21.90 7.87
CA LYS A 57 -11.21 -21.47 6.69
C LYS A 57 -10.24 -21.34 5.53
N ASP A 58 -10.44 -22.11 4.48
CA ASP A 58 -9.55 -22.21 3.30
C ASP A 58 -10.09 -21.45 2.07
N GLU A 59 -11.42 -21.33 1.92
CA GLU A 59 -12.03 -20.51 0.86
C GLU A 59 -12.18 -19.06 1.32
N LEU A 60 -11.50 -18.13 0.63
CA LEU A 60 -11.39 -16.72 1.04
C LEU A 60 -11.72 -15.77 -0.10
N ARG A 61 -12.27 -14.60 0.26
CA ARG A 61 -12.59 -13.51 -0.66
C ARG A 61 -11.87 -12.25 -0.24
N PHE A 62 -11.00 -11.71 -1.11
CA PHE A 62 -10.26 -10.49 -0.85
C PHE A 62 -10.68 -9.37 -1.79
N GLY A 63 -10.90 -8.18 -1.21
CA GLY A 63 -11.20 -6.96 -1.96
C GLY A 63 -9.94 -6.14 -2.25
N PHE A 64 -9.93 -5.45 -3.39
CA PHE A 64 -8.89 -4.50 -3.73
C PHE A 64 -9.41 -3.32 -4.56
N ILE A 65 -8.65 -2.22 -4.57
CA ILE A 65 -8.83 -1.11 -5.51
C ILE A 65 -7.73 -1.20 -6.58
N LYS A 66 -8.07 -0.84 -7.82
CA LYS A 66 -7.16 -0.91 -8.99
C LYS A 66 -6.03 0.11 -8.88
N LEU A 67 -4.97 -0.29 -8.20
CA LEU A 67 -3.75 0.47 -7.91
C LEU A 67 -2.55 -0.48 -7.94
N THR A 68 -1.34 0.03 -8.17
CA THR A 68 -0.12 -0.81 -8.23
C THR A 68 0.24 -1.44 -6.89
N ASP A 69 -0.15 -0.80 -5.79
CA ASP A 69 0.10 -1.25 -4.42
C ASP A 69 -0.68 -2.51 -4.00
N MET A 70 -1.65 -2.97 -4.82
CA MET A 70 -2.26 -4.29 -4.64
C MET A 70 -1.35 -5.46 -5.11
N ALA A 71 -0.16 -5.16 -5.64
CA ALA A 71 0.75 -6.14 -6.22
C ALA A 71 1.05 -7.35 -5.31
N PRO A 72 1.24 -7.23 -3.98
CA PRO A 72 1.47 -8.40 -3.13
C PRO A 72 0.33 -9.42 -3.19
N ILE A 73 -0.93 -8.96 -3.29
CA ILE A 73 -2.10 -9.85 -3.42
C ILE A 73 -2.11 -10.53 -4.78
N ALA A 74 -1.93 -9.76 -5.86
CA ALA A 74 -1.94 -10.29 -7.22
C ALA A 74 -0.80 -11.29 -7.46
N VAL A 75 0.40 -10.98 -6.98
CA VAL A 75 1.56 -11.86 -7.09
C VAL A 75 1.37 -13.13 -6.25
N ALA A 76 0.85 -13.02 -5.02
CA ALA A 76 0.57 -14.21 -4.21
C ALA A 76 -0.42 -15.14 -4.89
N TYR A 77 -1.45 -14.58 -5.53
CA TYR A 77 -2.45 -15.32 -6.28
C TYR A 77 -1.86 -15.97 -7.54
N GLU A 78 -1.22 -15.20 -8.43
CA GLU A 78 -0.73 -15.70 -9.72
C GLU A 78 0.45 -16.70 -9.58
N ARG A 79 1.19 -16.62 -8.48
CA ARG A 79 2.31 -17.53 -8.22
C ARG A 79 1.94 -18.73 -7.33
N GLY A 80 0.65 -18.92 -7.03
CA GLY A 80 0.18 -20.04 -6.22
C GLY A 80 0.64 -19.99 -4.76
N TYR A 81 0.99 -18.82 -4.22
CA TYR A 81 1.49 -18.74 -2.84
C TYR A 81 0.37 -18.92 -1.82
N PHE A 82 -0.87 -18.60 -2.18
CA PHE A 82 -2.03 -18.91 -1.34
C PHE A 82 -2.30 -20.41 -1.33
N GLU A 83 -2.28 -21.07 -2.48
CA GLU A 83 -2.48 -22.52 -2.62
C GLU A 83 -1.38 -23.31 -1.91
N ASP A 84 -0.12 -22.85 -1.94
CA ASP A 84 0.99 -23.43 -1.19
C ASP A 84 0.76 -23.41 0.33
N GLU A 85 -0.07 -22.50 0.83
CA GLU A 85 -0.49 -22.38 2.23
C GLU A 85 -1.86 -23.04 2.48
N GLY A 86 -2.43 -23.74 1.49
CA GLY A 86 -3.72 -24.43 1.58
C GLY A 86 -4.92 -23.47 1.55
N LEU A 87 -4.79 -22.29 0.91
CA LEU A 87 -5.82 -21.29 0.81
C LEU A 87 -6.31 -21.11 -0.62
N TYR A 88 -7.61 -21.10 -0.83
CA TYR A 88 -8.28 -20.88 -2.11
C TYR A 88 -8.90 -19.48 -2.13
N VAL A 89 -8.20 -18.54 -2.76
CA VAL A 89 -8.54 -17.13 -2.70
C VAL A 89 -9.26 -16.66 -3.97
N THR A 90 -10.36 -15.96 -3.82
CA THR A 90 -10.99 -15.15 -4.87
C THR A 90 -10.64 -13.68 -4.63
N ILE A 91 -10.18 -12.97 -5.67
CA ILE A 91 -9.81 -11.56 -5.59
C ILE A 91 -10.81 -10.73 -6.36
N GLU A 92 -11.39 -9.70 -5.73
CA GLU A 92 -12.50 -8.91 -6.26
C GLU A 92 -12.17 -7.41 -6.28
N ALA A 93 -12.17 -6.79 -7.47
CA ALA A 93 -12.05 -5.34 -7.58
C ALA A 93 -13.29 -4.65 -7.01
N GLN A 94 -13.10 -3.66 -6.17
CA GLN A 94 -14.17 -2.88 -5.55
C GLN A 94 -14.28 -1.50 -6.19
N ALA A 95 -15.49 -0.93 -6.19
CA ALA A 95 -15.77 0.34 -6.87
C ALA A 95 -15.08 1.55 -6.21
N ASN A 96 -14.93 1.54 -4.89
CA ASN A 96 -14.31 2.59 -4.10
C ASN A 96 -13.96 2.10 -2.69
N TRP A 97 -13.24 2.93 -1.93
CA TRP A 97 -12.75 2.60 -0.59
C TRP A 97 -13.87 2.38 0.44
N LYS A 98 -15.02 3.05 0.29
CA LYS A 98 -16.16 2.83 1.19
C LYS A 98 -16.78 1.45 0.98
N VAL A 99 -17.06 1.09 -0.26
CA VAL A 99 -17.61 -0.24 -0.61
C VAL A 99 -16.69 -1.36 -0.17
N LEU A 100 -15.38 -1.17 -0.32
CA LEU A 100 -14.37 -2.13 0.12
C LEU A 100 -14.40 -2.32 1.64
N LEU A 101 -14.38 -1.23 2.42
CA LEU A 101 -14.42 -1.29 3.88
C LEU A 101 -15.73 -1.92 4.38
N ASP A 102 -16.88 -1.47 3.84
CA ASP A 102 -18.18 -2.02 4.18
C ASP A 102 -18.25 -3.53 3.86
N GLY A 103 -17.65 -3.96 2.75
CA GLY A 103 -17.56 -5.37 2.37
C GLY A 103 -16.83 -6.24 3.40
N VAL A 104 -15.78 -5.71 4.02
CA VAL A 104 -15.06 -6.40 5.11
C VAL A 104 -15.88 -6.38 6.41
N ILE A 105 -16.47 -5.24 6.76
CA ILE A 105 -17.30 -5.10 7.96
C ILE A 105 -18.53 -6.04 7.91
N ASP A 106 -19.16 -6.15 6.75
CA ASP A 106 -20.34 -6.99 6.52
C ASP A 106 -19.99 -8.50 6.35
N GLY A 107 -18.72 -8.87 6.32
CA GLY A 107 -18.26 -10.25 6.10
C GLY A 107 -18.47 -10.76 4.67
N LYS A 108 -18.69 -9.86 3.70
CA LYS A 108 -18.71 -10.19 2.26
C LYS A 108 -17.31 -10.44 1.73
N LEU A 109 -16.32 -9.79 2.32
CA LEU A 109 -14.90 -9.95 2.09
C LEU A 109 -14.25 -10.41 3.41
N ASP A 110 -13.36 -11.38 3.33
CA ASP A 110 -12.60 -11.89 4.47
C ASP A 110 -11.41 -10.98 4.83
N GLY A 111 -10.93 -10.25 3.86
CA GLY A 111 -9.87 -9.26 4.02
C GLY A 111 -9.79 -8.35 2.80
N ALA A 112 -9.07 -7.26 2.92
CA ALA A 112 -8.93 -6.33 1.82
C ALA A 112 -7.66 -5.48 1.89
N HIS A 113 -7.21 -5.06 0.72
CA HIS A 113 -6.30 -3.97 0.48
C HIS A 113 -6.95 -2.66 0.95
N MET A 114 -6.45 -2.04 2.02
CA MET A 114 -7.06 -0.87 2.65
C MET A 114 -6.09 0.31 2.73
N LEU A 115 -6.64 1.51 2.74
CA LEU A 115 -5.90 2.70 3.19
C LEU A 115 -5.54 2.53 4.66
N ALA A 116 -4.31 2.89 5.05
CA ALA A 116 -3.83 2.74 6.44
C ALA A 116 -4.72 3.45 7.47
N GLY A 117 -5.38 4.55 7.09
CA GLY A 117 -6.31 5.27 7.94
C GLY A 117 -7.67 4.61 8.15
N GLN A 118 -8.10 3.69 7.26
CA GLN A 118 -9.44 3.07 7.35
C GLN A 118 -9.63 2.18 8.58
N PRO A 119 -8.69 1.27 8.93
CA PRO A 119 -8.79 0.48 10.15
C PRO A 119 -8.84 1.33 11.41
N LEU A 120 -8.03 2.38 11.48
CA LEU A 120 -8.03 3.32 12.61
C LEU A 120 -9.37 4.04 12.73
N ALA A 121 -9.86 4.60 11.63
CA ALA A 121 -11.13 5.32 11.60
C ALA A 121 -12.31 4.43 11.99
N ALA A 122 -12.41 3.22 11.44
CA ALA A 122 -13.44 2.26 11.79
C ALA A 122 -13.38 1.87 13.28
N THR A 123 -12.19 1.63 13.81
CA THR A 123 -12.00 1.22 15.21
C THR A 123 -12.41 2.30 16.20
N ILE A 124 -12.10 3.57 15.92
CA ILE A 124 -12.53 4.70 16.78
C ILE A 124 -13.99 5.12 16.55
N GLY A 125 -14.64 4.60 15.51
CA GLY A 125 -16.04 4.90 15.19
C GLY A 125 -16.25 6.15 14.32
N TYR A 126 -15.26 6.51 13.52
CA TYR A 126 -15.43 7.49 12.47
C TYR A 126 -16.10 6.82 11.24
N GLY A 127 -17.37 7.12 11.00
CA GLY A 127 -18.24 6.39 10.08
C GLY A 127 -18.83 5.14 10.75
N THR A 128 -18.81 4.00 10.07
CA THR A 128 -19.26 2.72 10.62
C THR A 128 -18.24 2.20 11.65
N LYS A 129 -18.67 2.01 12.89
CA LYS A 129 -17.79 1.48 13.94
C LYS A 129 -17.61 -0.01 13.76
N ALA A 130 -16.36 -0.43 13.58
CA ALA A 130 -15.97 -1.83 13.49
C ALA A 130 -14.51 -2.01 13.96
N HIS A 131 -14.19 -3.13 14.58
CA HIS A 131 -12.85 -3.42 15.01
C HIS A 131 -12.08 -4.07 13.85
N ILE A 132 -11.39 -3.25 13.08
CA ILE A 132 -10.54 -3.70 11.96
C ILE A 132 -9.08 -3.74 12.42
N VAL A 133 -8.41 -4.83 12.13
CA VAL A 133 -6.99 -5.05 12.41
C VAL A 133 -6.18 -5.14 11.12
N THR A 134 -4.90 -4.84 11.23
CA THR A 134 -3.94 -4.86 10.10
C THR A 134 -2.82 -5.86 10.39
N PRO A 135 -2.98 -7.13 9.96
CA PRO A 135 -1.93 -8.12 10.16
C PRO A 135 -0.69 -7.88 9.30
N LEU A 136 -0.79 -7.05 8.25
CA LEU A 136 0.31 -6.73 7.35
C LEU A 136 0.22 -5.30 6.83
N SER A 137 1.33 -4.54 6.89
CA SER A 137 1.55 -3.36 6.07
C SER A 137 2.01 -3.81 4.69
N MET A 138 1.37 -3.35 3.62
CA MET A 138 1.63 -3.81 2.26
C MET A 138 2.70 -2.98 1.57
N ASP A 139 2.66 -1.66 1.79
CA ASP A 139 3.60 -0.71 1.19
C ASP A 139 3.79 0.55 2.04
N LEU A 140 4.70 1.38 1.57
CA LEU A 140 4.96 2.75 2.03
C LEU A 140 5.03 3.64 0.80
N ASN A 141 4.52 4.88 0.90
CA ASN A 141 4.46 5.84 -0.20
C ASN A 141 3.60 5.33 -1.38
N GLY A 142 3.82 5.89 -2.58
CA GLY A 142 3.16 5.44 -3.81
C GLY A 142 2.07 6.39 -4.30
N ASN A 143 1.88 7.54 -3.63
CA ASN A 143 0.97 8.59 -4.06
C ASN A 143 1.70 9.74 -4.74
N GLY A 144 0.97 10.49 -5.55
CA GLY A 144 1.43 11.74 -6.13
C GLY A 144 0.32 12.77 -6.24
N ILE A 145 0.70 14.05 -6.24
CA ILE A 145 -0.20 15.15 -6.54
C ILE A 145 0.02 15.53 -8.00
N THR A 146 -1.05 15.43 -8.79
CA THR A 146 -1.07 15.77 -10.21
C THR A 146 -2.00 16.96 -10.43
N VAL A 147 -1.57 17.90 -11.26
CA VAL A 147 -2.41 19.03 -11.73
C VAL A 147 -2.67 18.94 -13.23
N SER A 148 -3.74 19.57 -13.70
CA SER A 148 -4.04 19.67 -15.13
C SER A 148 -2.96 20.45 -15.89
N ASN A 149 -2.84 20.21 -17.20
CA ASN A 149 -1.88 20.96 -18.03
C ASN A 149 -2.12 22.47 -18.00
N SER A 150 -3.36 22.92 -17.89
CA SER A 150 -3.68 24.33 -17.78
C SER A 150 -3.18 24.95 -16.48
N VAL A 151 -3.36 24.25 -15.37
CA VAL A 151 -2.82 24.65 -14.06
C VAL A 151 -1.30 24.62 -14.08
N TRP A 152 -0.71 23.56 -14.64
CA TRP A 152 0.74 23.42 -14.74
C TRP A 152 1.38 24.55 -15.56
N ALA A 153 0.79 24.94 -16.68
CA ALA A 153 1.30 26.02 -17.51
C ALA A 153 1.43 27.36 -16.75
N GLU A 154 0.55 27.61 -15.79
CA GLU A 154 0.62 28.81 -14.92
C GLU A 154 1.57 28.61 -13.74
N MET A 155 1.51 27.46 -13.07
CA MET A 155 2.42 27.13 -11.97
C MET A 155 3.88 27.19 -12.37
N LYS A 156 4.20 26.64 -13.53
CA LYS A 156 5.58 26.51 -14.05
C LYS A 156 6.31 27.86 -14.15
N LYS A 157 5.57 28.96 -14.34
CA LYS A 157 6.12 30.32 -14.37
C LYS A 157 6.73 30.76 -13.03
N ASN A 158 6.29 30.17 -11.93
CA ASN A 158 6.67 30.51 -10.57
C ASN A 158 7.62 29.49 -9.93
N ILE A 159 8.12 28.52 -10.70
CA ILE A 159 8.99 27.46 -10.21
C ILE A 159 10.42 27.72 -10.66
N PRO A 160 11.44 27.59 -9.78
CA PRO A 160 12.84 27.62 -10.19
C PRO A 160 13.15 26.51 -11.20
N HIS A 161 13.99 26.81 -12.19
CA HIS A 161 14.44 25.82 -13.18
C HIS A 161 15.96 25.68 -13.13
N GLU A 162 16.43 24.45 -13.23
CA GLU A 162 17.85 24.10 -13.40
C GLU A 162 17.98 23.23 -14.64
N ASN A 163 18.92 23.57 -15.54
CA ASN A 163 19.12 22.87 -16.81
C ASN A 163 17.84 22.70 -17.65
N GLY A 164 16.93 23.69 -17.60
CA GLY A 164 15.67 23.69 -18.32
C GLY A 164 14.56 22.82 -17.70
N LYS A 165 14.81 22.19 -16.55
CA LYS A 165 13.83 21.38 -15.84
C LYS A 165 13.38 22.04 -14.54
N PRO A 166 12.11 21.88 -14.12
CA PRO A 166 11.64 22.33 -12.82
C PRO A 166 12.44 21.70 -11.67
N VAL A 167 12.76 22.50 -10.65
CA VAL A 167 13.41 22.02 -9.43
C VAL A 167 12.39 21.34 -8.53
N HIS A 168 12.63 20.10 -8.14
CA HIS A 168 11.83 19.35 -7.17
C HIS A 168 12.46 19.36 -5.77
N PRO A 169 11.64 19.24 -4.71
CA PRO A 169 10.16 19.10 -4.70
C PRO A 169 9.46 20.42 -5.04
N ILE A 170 8.36 20.34 -5.82
CA ILE A 170 7.56 21.52 -6.17
C ILE A 170 6.64 21.88 -5.01
N LYS A 171 6.78 23.09 -4.49
CA LYS A 171 5.98 23.59 -3.38
C LYS A 171 4.66 24.20 -3.88
N ALA A 172 3.63 24.15 -3.04
CA ALA A 172 2.31 24.68 -3.38
C ALA A 172 2.24 26.23 -3.43
N ASP A 173 3.28 26.95 -2.98
CA ASP A 173 3.37 28.39 -3.17
C ASP A 173 3.34 28.78 -4.65
N SER A 174 3.86 27.93 -5.55
CA SER A 174 3.75 28.12 -7.00
C SER A 174 2.33 27.98 -7.54
N LEU A 175 1.45 27.26 -6.83
CA LEU A 175 0.04 27.10 -7.15
C LEU A 175 -0.81 28.29 -6.65
N LYS A 176 -0.38 28.98 -5.60
CA LYS A 176 -1.16 30.05 -4.95
C LYS A 176 -1.67 31.11 -5.95
N PRO A 177 -0.84 31.67 -6.87
CA PRO A 177 -1.33 32.64 -7.85
C PRO A 177 -2.43 32.08 -8.77
N VAL A 178 -2.41 30.78 -9.06
CA VAL A 178 -3.45 30.13 -9.87
C VAL A 178 -4.75 30.07 -9.11
N VAL A 179 -4.72 29.62 -7.84
CA VAL A 179 -5.89 29.57 -6.96
C VAL A 179 -6.50 30.96 -6.78
N ASP A 180 -5.66 31.99 -6.56
CA ASP A 180 -6.10 33.37 -6.44
C ASP A 180 -6.81 33.85 -7.72
N SER A 181 -6.29 33.52 -8.90
CA SER A 181 -6.92 33.88 -10.18
C SER A 181 -8.28 33.20 -10.37
N TYR A 182 -8.45 31.97 -9.91
CA TYR A 182 -9.74 31.27 -9.90
C TYR A 182 -10.74 31.98 -8.97
N ARG A 183 -10.31 32.32 -7.76
CA ARG A 183 -11.12 33.07 -6.79
C ARG A 183 -11.56 34.43 -7.37
N ASP A 184 -10.64 35.20 -7.93
CA ASP A 184 -10.90 36.52 -8.50
C ASP A 184 -11.84 36.43 -9.72
N ALA A 185 -11.83 35.32 -10.44
CA ALA A 185 -12.77 35.01 -11.51
C ALA A 185 -14.12 34.43 -11.00
N GLY A 186 -14.31 34.29 -9.69
CA GLY A 186 -15.51 33.68 -9.09
C GLY A 186 -15.66 32.21 -9.37
N LYS A 187 -14.55 31.50 -9.66
CA LYS A 187 -14.53 30.06 -9.97
C LYS A 187 -13.91 29.29 -8.82
N PRO A 188 -14.49 28.13 -8.40
CA PRO A 188 -13.87 27.29 -7.40
C PRO A 188 -12.67 26.53 -8.02
N PHE A 189 -11.54 26.49 -7.30
CA PHE A 189 -10.45 25.57 -7.59
C PHE A 189 -10.75 24.21 -6.94
N LYS A 190 -10.67 23.12 -7.68
CA LYS A 190 -11.15 21.80 -7.23
C LYS A 190 -10.06 20.74 -7.35
N MET A 191 -9.89 19.94 -6.29
CA MET A 191 -8.97 18.81 -6.31
C MET A 191 -9.64 17.52 -5.84
N GLY A 192 -9.24 16.41 -6.47
CA GLY A 192 -9.68 15.07 -6.11
C GLY A 192 -8.81 14.48 -5.00
N MET A 193 -9.45 13.76 -4.07
CA MET A 193 -8.79 12.86 -3.12
C MET A 193 -9.60 11.57 -3.02
N VAL A 194 -9.03 10.49 -2.50
CA VAL A 194 -9.63 9.15 -2.63
C VAL A 194 -10.58 8.79 -1.49
N PHE A 195 -10.34 9.33 -0.29
CA PHE A 195 -11.16 9.08 0.89
C PHE A 195 -10.81 10.06 2.03
N PRO A 196 -11.78 10.49 2.87
CA PRO A 196 -11.54 11.51 3.91
C PRO A 196 -10.42 11.16 4.90
N VAL A 197 -10.27 9.89 5.28
CA VAL A 197 -9.24 9.40 6.23
C VAL A 197 -8.04 8.78 5.53
N SER A 198 -7.74 9.19 4.31
CA SER A 198 -6.58 8.73 3.56
C SER A 198 -5.36 9.62 3.76
N THR A 199 -4.17 9.07 3.66
CA THR A 199 -2.90 9.80 3.53
C THR A 199 -2.97 10.80 2.38
N HIS A 200 -3.55 10.45 1.24
CA HIS A 200 -3.84 11.34 0.10
C HIS A 200 -4.52 12.65 0.52
N ASN A 201 -5.57 12.57 1.35
CA ASN A 201 -6.27 13.76 1.83
C ASN A 201 -5.42 14.58 2.79
N TYR A 202 -4.68 13.92 3.69
CA TYR A 202 -3.83 14.61 4.65
C TYR A 202 -2.63 15.27 3.99
N GLU A 203 -1.97 14.59 3.07
CA GLU A 203 -0.82 15.08 2.32
C GLU A 203 -1.20 16.23 1.38
N LEU A 204 -2.32 16.09 0.67
CA LEU A 204 -2.84 17.16 -0.19
C LEU A 204 -3.14 18.42 0.64
N ARG A 205 -3.80 18.28 1.80
CA ARG A 205 -4.07 19.40 2.71
C ARG A 205 -2.80 20.01 3.27
N TYR A 206 -1.84 19.17 3.67
CA TYR A 206 -0.56 19.64 4.17
C TYR A 206 0.21 20.43 3.11
N TRP A 207 0.28 19.90 1.88
CA TRP A 207 0.96 20.56 0.76
C TRP A 207 0.30 21.91 0.43
N LEU A 208 -1.02 21.97 0.30
CA LEU A 208 -1.78 23.19 0.06
C LEU A 208 -1.54 24.23 1.16
N ALA A 209 -1.67 23.83 2.42
CA ALA A 209 -1.48 24.73 3.56
C ALA A 209 -0.04 25.27 3.64
N ALA A 210 0.96 24.47 3.30
CA ALA A 210 2.36 24.90 3.22
C ALA A 210 2.60 25.97 2.14
N GLY A 211 1.74 26.02 1.10
CA GLY A 211 1.73 27.05 0.06
C GLY A 211 0.78 28.21 0.34
N ASN A 212 0.32 28.39 1.59
CA ASN A 212 -0.66 29.40 1.97
C ASN A 212 -2.00 29.31 1.20
N ILE A 213 -2.39 28.09 0.81
CA ILE A 213 -3.71 27.81 0.22
C ILE A 213 -4.54 27.12 1.30
N HIS A 214 -5.65 27.74 1.70
CA HIS A 214 -6.51 27.19 2.75
C HIS A 214 -7.23 25.93 2.25
N PRO A 215 -6.97 24.74 2.80
CA PRO A 215 -7.56 23.49 2.31
C PRO A 215 -8.96 23.20 2.88
N GLY A 216 -9.56 24.15 3.62
CA GLY A 216 -10.79 23.98 4.37
C GLY A 216 -10.61 23.38 5.76
N PHE A 217 -11.57 23.66 6.63
CA PHE A 217 -11.63 23.07 7.97
C PHE A 217 -12.31 21.72 7.94
N TYR A 218 -11.63 20.72 8.48
CA TYR A 218 -12.21 19.39 8.65
C TYR A 218 -13.19 19.41 9.84
N ALA A 219 -14.49 19.43 9.54
CA ALA A 219 -15.54 19.56 10.54
C ALA A 219 -16.65 18.48 10.39
N PRO A 220 -16.35 17.21 10.67
CA PRO A 220 -17.28 16.10 10.46
C PRO A 220 -18.59 16.25 11.24
N HIS A 221 -18.59 16.91 12.40
CA HIS A 221 -19.79 17.15 13.21
C HIS A 221 -20.84 18.04 12.54
N LYS A 222 -20.44 18.78 11.52
CA LYS A 222 -21.35 19.63 10.70
C LYS A 222 -21.69 18.97 9.36
N GLY A 223 -21.36 17.69 9.18
CA GLY A 223 -21.55 16.98 7.91
C GLY A 223 -20.49 17.24 6.85
N ASP A 224 -19.50 18.08 7.13
CA ASP A 224 -18.37 18.33 6.23
C ASP A 224 -17.26 17.28 6.44
N THR A 225 -17.49 16.07 5.95
CA THR A 225 -16.50 15.00 6.01
C THR A 225 -15.36 15.15 5.01
N SER A 226 -15.52 16.02 4.01
CA SER A 226 -14.47 16.35 3.02
C SER A 226 -13.59 17.50 3.47
N GLY A 227 -14.00 18.27 4.50
CA GLY A 227 -13.27 19.43 5.01
C GLY A 227 -13.25 20.59 4.02
N THR A 228 -14.43 21.00 3.54
CA THR A 228 -14.59 22.07 2.53
C THR A 228 -14.97 23.42 3.12
N ILE A 229 -15.23 23.51 4.44
CA ILE A 229 -15.60 24.77 5.09
C ILE A 229 -14.44 25.77 4.95
N ASP A 230 -14.73 26.94 4.42
CA ASP A 230 -13.79 28.04 4.14
C ASP A 230 -12.61 27.67 3.24
N ALA A 231 -12.75 26.66 2.39
CA ALA A 231 -11.69 26.20 1.51
C ALA A 231 -11.45 27.15 0.33
N GLU A 232 -10.18 27.48 0.06
CA GLU A 232 -9.74 28.09 -1.21
C GLU A 232 -9.61 27.02 -2.31
N ALA A 233 -9.27 25.77 -1.94
CA ALA A 233 -9.30 24.60 -2.79
C ALA A 233 -10.35 23.60 -2.28
N LEU A 234 -11.36 23.31 -3.09
CA LEU A 234 -12.42 22.37 -2.76
C LEU A 234 -11.95 20.93 -3.03
N LEU A 235 -11.95 20.11 -1.98
CA LEU A 235 -11.55 18.69 -2.09
C LEU A 235 -12.78 17.81 -2.23
N SER A 236 -12.74 16.86 -3.17
CA SER A 236 -13.83 15.91 -3.42
C SER A 236 -13.33 14.48 -3.50
N VAL A 237 -14.15 13.53 -3.05
CA VAL A 237 -13.84 12.09 -3.16
C VAL A 237 -14.04 11.64 -4.61
N THR A 238 -12.97 11.10 -5.19
CA THR A 238 -12.99 10.51 -6.53
C THR A 238 -12.30 9.14 -6.49
N PRO A 239 -12.92 8.08 -7.00
CA PRO A 239 -12.27 6.76 -7.09
C PRO A 239 -10.98 6.82 -7.92
N PRO A 240 -9.89 6.13 -7.49
CA PRO A 240 -8.60 6.22 -8.15
C PRO A 240 -8.62 6.04 -9.68
N PRO A 241 -9.28 5.02 -10.26
CA PRO A 241 -9.29 4.85 -11.72
C PRO A 241 -10.03 5.95 -12.49
N GLN A 242 -10.84 6.76 -11.79
CA GLN A 242 -11.61 7.85 -12.40
C GLN A 242 -10.85 9.19 -12.37
N MET A 243 -9.79 9.32 -11.59
CA MET A 243 -9.04 10.57 -11.45
C MET A 243 -8.57 11.16 -12.78
N PRO A 244 -7.89 10.39 -13.68
CA PRO A 244 -7.45 10.96 -14.95
C PRO A 244 -8.61 11.45 -15.84
N SER A 245 -9.70 10.69 -15.94
CA SER A 245 -10.85 11.10 -16.74
C SER A 245 -11.59 12.31 -16.18
N THR A 246 -11.65 12.43 -14.85
CA THR A 246 -12.25 13.57 -14.16
C THR A 246 -11.42 14.86 -14.35
N LEU A 247 -10.08 14.71 -14.36
CA LEU A 247 -9.14 15.79 -14.70
C LEU A 247 -9.29 16.21 -16.16
N GLU A 248 -9.31 15.24 -17.10
CA GLU A 248 -9.47 15.46 -18.54
C GLU A 248 -10.78 16.19 -18.87
N ALA A 249 -11.86 15.86 -18.15
CA ALA A 249 -13.16 16.52 -18.29
C ALA A 249 -13.21 17.93 -17.66
N GLY A 250 -12.16 18.38 -16.96
CA GLY A 250 -12.13 19.66 -16.27
C GLY A 250 -13.07 19.76 -15.06
N THR A 251 -13.52 18.62 -14.52
CA THR A 251 -14.36 18.57 -13.32
C THR A 251 -13.53 18.87 -12.07
N ILE A 252 -12.27 18.48 -12.07
CA ILE A 252 -11.24 18.82 -11.08
C ILE A 252 -10.02 19.42 -11.79
N ASP A 253 -9.27 20.25 -11.07
CA ASP A 253 -8.08 20.97 -11.56
C ASP A 253 -6.77 20.23 -11.21
N GLY A 254 -6.86 19.30 -10.26
CA GLY A 254 -5.78 18.43 -9.81
C GLY A 254 -6.31 17.35 -8.88
N TYR A 255 -5.42 16.48 -8.41
CA TYR A 255 -5.76 15.41 -7.48
C TYR A 255 -4.55 14.87 -6.73
N CYS A 256 -4.78 14.14 -5.64
CA CYS A 256 -3.82 13.25 -5.03
C CYS A 256 -4.33 11.82 -5.15
N VAL A 257 -3.52 10.92 -5.74
CA VAL A 257 -3.90 9.53 -5.98
C VAL A 257 -2.67 8.61 -5.97
N GLY A 258 -2.90 7.33 -5.68
CA GLY A 258 -1.89 6.27 -5.82
C GLY A 258 -1.62 5.92 -7.29
N GLU A 259 -0.44 5.33 -7.55
CA GLU A 259 -0.06 4.87 -8.88
C GLU A 259 -0.93 3.67 -9.35
N PRO A 260 -1.17 3.55 -10.66
CA PRO A 260 -0.47 4.24 -11.76
C PRO A 260 -1.21 5.48 -12.31
N TRP A 261 -2.15 6.05 -11.58
CA TRP A 261 -3.07 7.04 -12.15
C TRP A 261 -2.43 8.43 -12.33
N ASN A 262 -1.31 8.73 -11.66
CA ASN A 262 -0.49 9.90 -11.99
C ASN A 262 0.25 9.68 -13.32
N GLN A 263 0.88 8.52 -13.48
CA GLN A 263 1.55 8.16 -14.74
C GLN A 263 0.57 8.04 -15.91
N GLN A 264 -0.67 7.61 -15.64
CA GLN A 264 -1.73 7.61 -16.68
C GLN A 264 -2.04 9.02 -17.20
N ALA A 265 -2.02 10.04 -16.33
CA ALA A 265 -2.21 11.42 -16.75
C ALA A 265 -1.06 11.94 -17.62
N VAL A 266 0.18 11.61 -17.27
CA VAL A 266 1.37 11.93 -18.08
C VAL A 266 1.30 11.22 -19.44
N PHE A 267 1.02 9.93 -19.44
CA PHE A 267 0.92 9.12 -20.65
C PHE A 267 -0.13 9.68 -21.63
N LYS A 268 -1.29 10.05 -21.12
CA LYS A 268 -2.35 10.71 -21.89
C LYS A 268 -2.06 12.17 -22.27
N GLY A 269 -1.06 12.79 -21.66
CA GLY A 269 -0.74 14.20 -21.86
C GLY A 269 -1.81 15.16 -21.32
N ILE A 270 -2.49 14.82 -20.24
CA ILE A 270 -3.58 15.60 -19.63
C ILE A 270 -3.23 16.25 -18.29
N GLY A 271 -2.13 15.83 -17.66
CA GLY A 271 -1.71 16.33 -16.35
C GLY A 271 -0.24 16.07 -16.06
N VAL A 272 0.26 16.76 -15.05
CA VAL A 272 1.66 16.72 -14.61
C VAL A 272 1.70 16.46 -13.11
N PRO A 273 2.33 15.36 -12.65
CA PRO A 273 2.67 15.17 -11.25
C PRO A 273 3.62 16.28 -10.78
N VAL A 274 3.29 16.94 -9.70
CA VAL A 274 4.09 18.07 -9.18
C VAL A 274 4.91 17.67 -7.96
N ILE A 275 4.47 16.69 -7.20
CA ILE A 275 5.16 16.21 -6.01
C ILE A 275 4.69 14.79 -5.68
N THR A 276 5.59 13.97 -5.17
CA THR A 276 5.27 12.64 -4.63
C THR A 276 5.08 12.72 -3.11
N ASP A 277 4.34 11.78 -2.56
CA ASP A 277 4.16 11.65 -1.11
C ASP A 277 5.47 11.34 -0.38
N TYR A 278 6.42 10.65 -1.04
CA TYR A 278 7.77 10.45 -0.52
C TYR A 278 8.51 11.79 -0.26
N GLU A 279 8.28 12.80 -1.11
CA GLU A 279 8.84 14.14 -0.95
C GLU A 279 8.14 14.95 0.15
N ILE A 280 6.85 14.65 0.42
CA ILE A 280 6.06 15.29 1.48
C ILE A 280 6.35 14.65 2.84
N TRP A 281 6.26 13.32 2.91
CA TRP A 281 6.43 12.55 4.13
C TRP A 281 7.06 11.19 3.81
N LYS A 282 8.38 11.16 3.79
CA LYS A 282 9.17 9.98 3.46
C LYS A 282 8.77 8.77 4.30
N ASN A 283 8.52 7.65 3.63
CA ASN A 283 8.11 6.38 4.23
C ASN A 283 6.78 6.48 5.00
N ASN A 284 5.86 7.29 4.51
CA ASN A 284 4.52 7.33 5.08
C ASN A 284 3.81 5.96 4.92
N PRO A 285 2.95 5.56 5.89
CA PRO A 285 2.17 4.34 5.77
C PRO A 285 1.06 4.56 4.74
N GLU A 286 0.95 3.68 3.76
CA GLU A 286 -0.02 3.91 2.68
C GLU A 286 -1.06 2.81 2.60
N LYS A 287 -0.69 1.57 2.29
CA LYS A 287 -1.66 0.46 2.22
C LYS A 287 -1.36 -0.63 3.24
N VAL A 288 -2.43 -1.18 3.74
CA VAL A 288 -2.42 -2.29 4.69
C VAL A 288 -3.36 -3.39 4.22
N PHE A 289 -3.11 -4.62 4.62
CA PHE A 289 -4.10 -5.67 4.51
C PHE A 289 -4.96 -5.66 5.78
N GLY A 290 -6.24 -5.35 5.62
CA GLY A 290 -7.19 -5.21 6.73
C GLY A 290 -8.20 -6.33 6.77
N MET A 291 -8.58 -6.74 7.98
CA MET A 291 -9.65 -7.71 8.24
C MET A 291 -10.29 -7.43 9.60
N THR A 292 -11.45 -8.02 9.87
CA THR A 292 -12.09 -7.84 11.18
C THR A 292 -11.28 -8.56 12.26
N LYS A 293 -11.27 -7.99 13.47
CA LYS A 293 -10.67 -8.67 14.64
C LYS A 293 -11.32 -10.02 14.86
N GLU A 294 -12.66 -10.10 14.72
CA GLU A 294 -13.40 -11.35 14.86
C GLU A 294 -12.88 -12.44 13.91
N PHE A 295 -12.59 -12.10 12.64
CA PHE A 295 -12.02 -13.03 11.68
C PHE A 295 -10.67 -13.59 12.19
N THR A 296 -9.78 -12.71 12.64
CA THR A 296 -8.44 -13.12 13.09
C THR A 296 -8.46 -13.97 14.36
N GLU A 297 -9.41 -13.74 15.24
CA GLU A 297 -9.61 -14.54 16.46
C GLU A 297 -10.25 -15.90 16.18
N LYS A 298 -11.17 -15.94 15.21
CA LYS A 298 -11.87 -17.16 14.83
C LYS A 298 -11.03 -18.07 13.93
N TYR A 299 -10.16 -17.50 13.09
CA TYR A 299 -9.37 -18.20 12.10
C TYR A 299 -7.88 -17.87 12.19
N PRO A 300 -7.22 -18.16 13.33
CA PRO A 300 -5.84 -17.73 13.58
C PRO A 300 -4.82 -18.39 12.64
N ASN A 301 -4.95 -19.70 12.34
CA ASN A 301 -4.03 -20.37 11.42
C ASN A 301 -4.22 -19.85 9.98
N THR A 302 -5.46 -19.67 9.55
CA THR A 302 -5.80 -19.04 8.26
C THR A 302 -5.15 -17.66 8.16
N THR A 303 -5.28 -16.82 9.18
CA THR A 303 -4.68 -15.47 9.22
C THR A 303 -3.16 -15.52 9.05
N VAL A 304 -2.47 -16.38 9.78
CA VAL A 304 -1.01 -16.52 9.67
C VAL A 304 -0.60 -17.00 8.27
N ARG A 305 -1.35 -17.92 7.68
CA ARG A 305 -1.09 -18.44 6.32
C ARG A 305 -1.29 -17.38 5.25
N ILE A 306 -2.32 -16.52 5.37
CA ILE A 306 -2.52 -15.35 4.52
C ILE A 306 -1.29 -14.43 4.57
N VAL A 307 -0.85 -14.06 5.78
CA VAL A 307 0.32 -13.19 5.97
C VAL A 307 1.58 -13.82 5.38
N LYS A 308 1.77 -15.13 5.56
CA LYS A 308 2.90 -15.88 4.99
C LYS A 308 2.95 -15.82 3.47
N ALA A 309 1.81 -16.05 2.82
CA ALA A 309 1.70 -15.99 1.35
C ALA A 309 2.01 -14.58 0.82
N MET A 310 1.45 -13.55 1.47
CA MET A 310 1.66 -12.15 1.07
C MET A 310 3.09 -11.67 1.34
N LEU A 311 3.71 -12.04 2.46
CA LEU A 311 5.12 -11.74 2.74
C LEU A 311 6.05 -12.40 1.73
N ARG A 312 5.71 -13.61 1.29
CA ARG A 312 6.46 -14.30 0.23
C ARG A 312 6.36 -13.54 -1.09
N ALA A 313 5.19 -13.00 -1.42
CA ALA A 313 4.97 -12.15 -2.60
C ALA A 313 5.74 -10.83 -2.50
N ALA A 314 5.67 -10.13 -1.37
CA ALA A 314 6.42 -8.91 -1.13
C ALA A 314 7.94 -9.15 -1.25
N LYS A 315 8.44 -10.23 -0.63
CA LYS A 315 9.85 -10.62 -0.77
C LYS A 315 10.24 -10.92 -2.22
N TRP A 316 9.35 -11.53 -3.00
CA TRP A 316 9.60 -11.79 -4.42
C TRP A 316 9.65 -10.50 -5.22
N LEU A 317 8.75 -9.52 -4.95
CA LEU A 317 8.74 -8.22 -5.60
C LEU A 317 10.03 -7.44 -5.40
N ASP A 318 10.65 -7.54 -4.22
CA ASP A 318 11.86 -6.79 -3.86
C ASP A 318 13.15 -7.59 -4.08
N ALA A 319 13.05 -8.87 -4.49
CA ALA A 319 14.20 -9.74 -4.67
C ALA A 319 15.14 -9.24 -5.76
N ASN A 320 16.46 -9.46 -5.57
CA ASN A 320 17.50 -9.18 -6.56
C ASN A 320 17.43 -7.74 -7.11
N ASN A 321 17.28 -6.76 -6.22
CA ASN A 321 17.16 -5.35 -6.58
C ASN A 321 15.98 -5.10 -7.53
N ASN A 322 14.81 -5.60 -7.15
CA ASN A 322 13.53 -5.44 -7.87
C ASN A 322 13.47 -6.12 -9.26
N ALA A 323 14.34 -7.10 -9.53
CA ALA A 323 14.43 -7.75 -10.84
C ALA A 323 13.13 -8.43 -11.31
N ASN A 324 12.23 -8.75 -10.38
CA ASN A 324 10.94 -9.39 -10.67
C ASN A 324 9.82 -8.39 -10.99
N ARG A 325 10.02 -7.09 -10.77
CA ARG A 325 8.96 -6.09 -10.98
C ARG A 325 8.45 -6.00 -12.42
N PRO A 326 9.25 -6.18 -13.48
CA PRO A 326 8.71 -6.26 -14.84
C PRO A 326 7.70 -7.40 -15.06
N GLU A 327 7.86 -8.53 -14.36
CA GLU A 327 6.86 -9.61 -14.38
C GLU A 327 5.60 -9.20 -13.60
N ALA A 328 5.75 -8.55 -12.44
CA ALA A 328 4.63 -8.01 -11.69
C ALA A 328 3.83 -6.97 -12.49
N VAL A 329 4.50 -6.11 -13.25
CA VAL A 329 3.85 -5.15 -14.17
C VAL A 329 2.97 -5.88 -15.18
N LYS A 330 3.44 -6.98 -15.79
CA LYS A 330 2.63 -7.81 -16.71
C LYS A 330 1.41 -8.42 -16.03
N ILE A 331 1.55 -8.84 -14.78
CA ILE A 331 0.42 -9.35 -13.99
C ILE A 331 -0.60 -8.22 -13.79
N LEU A 332 -0.16 -7.06 -13.30
CA LEU A 332 -1.05 -5.95 -12.98
C LEU A 332 -1.70 -5.30 -14.21
N SER A 333 -1.09 -5.39 -15.40
CA SER A 333 -1.66 -4.88 -16.66
C SER A 333 -2.90 -5.65 -17.10
N GLN A 334 -3.14 -6.84 -16.56
CA GLN A 334 -4.36 -7.60 -16.88
C GLN A 334 -5.60 -6.86 -16.37
N SER A 335 -6.68 -6.86 -17.15
CA SER A 335 -7.93 -6.14 -16.83
C SER A 335 -8.60 -6.56 -15.53
N LYS A 336 -8.35 -7.80 -15.07
CA LYS A 336 -8.83 -8.32 -13.78
C LYS A 336 -8.14 -7.68 -12.58
N TYR A 337 -6.97 -7.06 -12.76
CA TYR A 337 -6.21 -6.33 -11.73
C TYR A 337 -6.31 -4.83 -11.97
N VAL A 338 -5.19 -4.14 -12.21
CA VAL A 338 -5.17 -2.69 -12.46
C VAL A 338 -5.74 -2.37 -13.83
N GLY A 339 -5.25 -3.07 -14.87
CA GLY A 339 -5.76 -2.94 -16.24
C GLY A 339 -5.33 -1.67 -16.96
N ALA A 340 -4.27 -1.00 -16.50
CA ALA A 340 -3.59 0.07 -17.23
C ALA A 340 -2.50 -0.51 -18.12
N ASP A 341 -2.03 0.29 -19.10
CA ASP A 341 -0.98 -0.12 -20.03
C ASP A 341 0.32 -0.46 -19.30
N TYR A 342 1.09 -1.38 -19.85
CA TYR A 342 2.35 -1.85 -19.25
C TYR A 342 3.30 -0.69 -18.93
N GLU A 343 3.51 0.23 -19.87
CA GLU A 343 4.43 1.36 -19.73
C GLU A 343 3.99 2.31 -18.61
N VAL A 344 2.70 2.50 -18.44
CA VAL A 344 2.11 3.34 -17.38
C VAL A 344 2.40 2.74 -16.00
N ILE A 345 2.17 1.43 -15.84
CA ILE A 345 2.45 0.74 -14.58
C ILE A 345 3.97 0.64 -14.34
N ALA A 346 4.76 0.38 -15.38
CA ALA A 346 6.21 0.24 -15.29
C ALA A 346 6.87 1.50 -14.74
N ASN A 347 6.43 2.68 -15.18
CA ASN A 347 6.97 3.97 -14.72
C ASN A 347 6.82 4.22 -13.20
N SER A 348 5.94 3.51 -12.53
CA SER A 348 5.78 3.60 -11.08
C SER A 348 6.38 2.41 -10.30
N MET A 349 6.78 1.34 -11.00
CA MET A 349 7.22 0.11 -10.33
C MET A 349 8.67 -0.29 -10.60
N THR A 350 9.30 0.24 -11.66
CA THR A 350 10.62 -0.24 -12.12
C THR A 350 11.76 0.74 -11.85
N GLY A 351 11.54 1.72 -10.98
CA GLY A 351 12.58 2.68 -10.55
C GLY A 351 12.68 3.93 -11.42
N THR A 352 11.69 4.19 -12.24
CA THR A 352 11.55 5.44 -13.01
C THR A 352 10.26 6.13 -12.63
N PHE A 353 10.22 7.46 -12.78
CA PHE A 353 9.01 8.26 -12.62
C PHE A 353 9.03 9.40 -13.63
N GLU A 354 7.96 9.56 -14.39
CA GLU A 354 7.87 10.62 -15.40
C GLU A 354 7.01 11.76 -14.88
N TYR A 355 7.58 12.97 -14.77
CA TYR A 355 6.87 14.17 -14.32
C TYR A 355 6.17 14.89 -15.48
N GLU A 356 6.89 15.26 -16.51
CA GLU A 356 6.35 15.67 -17.81
C GLU A 356 6.79 14.65 -18.84
N LYS A 357 6.08 14.56 -19.98
CA LYS A 357 6.46 13.64 -21.05
C LYS A 357 7.90 13.87 -21.49
N GLY A 358 8.76 12.88 -21.27
CA GLY A 358 10.18 12.94 -21.51
C GLY A 358 11.05 13.42 -20.32
N ASP A 359 10.45 13.87 -19.20
CA ASP A 359 11.17 14.18 -17.95
C ASP A 359 11.09 13.00 -16.98
N VAL A 360 11.86 11.96 -17.28
CA VAL A 360 11.99 10.76 -16.46
C VAL A 360 13.07 10.98 -15.40
N ARG A 361 12.79 10.58 -14.16
CA ARG A 361 13.71 10.67 -13.03
C ARG A 361 13.74 9.38 -12.21
#